data_e25ca910ef40656d96bbf11023a4f316
#
_entry.id   e25ca910ef40656d96bbf11023a4f316
#
_cell.length_a   1.000
_cell.length_b   1.000
_cell.length_c   1.000
_cell.angle_alpha   90.00
_cell.angle_beta   90.00
_cell.angle_gamma   90.00
#
_symmetry.space_group_name_H-M   'P 1'
#
loop_
_entity.id
_entity.type
_entity.pdbx_description
1 polymer ?
#
loop_
_entity_poly.entity_id
_entity_poly.type
_entity_poly.pdbx_seq_one_letter_code
_entity_poly.pdbx_strand_id
1 'polypeptide(L)'
;MPELSFKIEQASMLPYAASPTIVFPLQVANAIEDQAIHTIALNCQIQIEVTRRRYTSEEQSRMLDLFGEPERWSHTLRNLLWTNVSAVLPGFTGNAQADLRVPCTFDFNVAATKYIDGLANGEIPLNMLFSGTVFYAEPDGSLQVAPISWNQEAKFRLPVQVWREMMETYYPNGAWLHVRRDVFDRLYRYKMRRGIPTWEQALESVLPLEEVEETVQS
;
A
#
# COMPACT_ATOMS: atom_id res chain seq x y z
N MET A 1 28.16 -15.36 -10.36
CA MET A 1 27.13 -14.32 -10.16
C MET A 1 26.20 -14.82 -9.06
N PRO A 2 25.82 -14.02 -8.08
CA PRO A 2 24.95 -14.43 -6.97
C PRO A 2 23.59 -14.97 -7.48
N GLU A 3 23.08 -15.99 -6.82
CA GLU A 3 21.77 -16.57 -7.06
C GLU A 3 20.83 -16.18 -5.91
N LEU A 4 20.25 -14.98 -6.00
CA LEU A 4 19.42 -14.41 -4.95
C LEU A 4 17.99 -14.91 -5.03
N SER A 5 17.39 -15.13 -3.86
CA SER A 5 15.95 -15.32 -3.67
C SER A 5 15.41 -14.34 -2.64
N PHE A 6 14.15 -13.96 -2.79
CA PHE A 6 13.49 -12.94 -1.98
C PHE A 6 12.19 -13.51 -1.41
N LYS A 7 11.97 -13.34 -0.09
CA LYS A 7 10.78 -13.85 0.58
C LYS A 7 10.24 -12.84 1.59
N ILE A 8 8.91 -12.71 1.62
CA ILE A 8 8.18 -11.92 2.60
C ILE A 8 7.15 -12.83 3.27
N GLU A 9 7.15 -12.91 4.59
CA GLU A 9 6.27 -13.80 5.35
C GLU A 9 5.27 -13.06 6.21
N GLN A 10 5.53 -11.78 6.49
CA GLN A 10 4.69 -10.98 7.38
C GLN A 10 4.66 -9.51 6.96
N ALA A 11 3.69 -8.79 7.47
CA ALA A 11 3.60 -7.35 7.42
C ALA A 11 3.01 -6.83 8.72
N SER A 12 3.48 -5.67 9.16
CA SER A 12 2.98 -5.03 10.37
C SER A 12 3.06 -3.51 10.24
N MET A 13 2.27 -2.81 11.03
CA MET A 13 2.44 -1.37 11.23
C MET A 13 3.78 -1.11 11.92
N LEU A 14 4.52 -0.09 11.44
CA LEU A 14 5.72 0.39 12.13
C LEU A 14 5.31 1.16 13.39
N PRO A 15 5.65 0.66 14.58
CA PRO A 15 5.27 1.34 15.82
C PRO A 15 5.98 2.72 15.93
N TYR A 16 5.25 3.70 16.46
CA TYR A 16 5.79 5.04 16.75
C TYR A 16 6.41 5.78 15.54
N ALA A 17 6.02 5.42 14.33
CA ALA A 17 6.45 6.16 13.14
C ALA A 17 5.76 7.54 13.09
N ALA A 18 6.42 8.52 12.45
CA ALA A 18 5.86 9.88 12.30
C ALA A 18 4.65 9.93 11.35
N SER A 19 4.45 8.89 10.54
CA SER A 19 3.34 8.74 9.60
C SER A 19 2.95 7.27 9.48
N PRO A 20 1.71 6.95 9.05
CA PRO A 20 1.30 5.57 8.80
C PRO A 20 2.31 4.87 7.90
N THR A 21 2.87 3.77 8.36
CA THR A 21 3.89 3.03 7.63
C THR A 21 3.71 1.54 7.87
N ILE A 22 3.61 0.75 6.80
CA ILE A 22 3.66 -0.71 6.86
C ILE A 22 5.09 -1.16 6.60
N VAL A 23 5.55 -2.11 7.40
CA VAL A 23 6.84 -2.77 7.24
C VAL A 23 6.62 -4.19 6.74
N PHE A 24 7.36 -4.54 5.69
CA PHE A 24 7.49 -5.90 5.18
C PHE A 24 8.92 -6.37 5.42
N PRO A 25 9.17 -7.21 6.44
CA PRO A 25 10.46 -7.84 6.63
C PRO A 25 10.79 -8.73 5.43
N LEU A 26 11.82 -8.35 4.70
CA LEU A 26 12.32 -9.05 3.53
C LEU A 26 13.46 -9.97 3.94
N GLN A 27 13.34 -11.24 3.63
CA GLN A 27 14.43 -12.21 3.69
C GLN A 27 15.07 -12.33 2.31
N VAL A 28 16.39 -12.25 2.28
CA VAL A 28 17.20 -12.42 1.07
C VAL A 28 18.18 -13.55 1.31
N ALA A 29 18.19 -14.53 0.42
CA ALA A 29 19.12 -15.63 0.47
C ALA A 29 19.94 -15.71 -0.80
N ASN A 30 21.24 -16.03 -0.68
CA ASN A 30 22.10 -16.38 -1.80
C ASN A 30 22.31 -17.91 -1.81
N ALA A 31 21.95 -18.56 -2.89
CA ALA A 31 22.12 -20.03 -3.01
C ALA A 31 23.61 -20.45 -3.03
N ILE A 32 24.52 -19.52 -3.32
CA ILE A 32 25.97 -19.74 -3.25
C ILE A 32 26.43 -19.38 -1.81
N GLU A 33 26.43 -20.36 -0.92
CA GLU A 33 26.59 -20.17 0.54
C GLU A 33 27.87 -19.41 0.93
N ASP A 34 29.02 -19.73 0.30
CA ASP A 34 30.32 -19.15 0.65
C ASP A 34 30.63 -17.82 -0.07
N GLN A 35 29.73 -17.37 -0.96
CA GLN A 35 29.94 -16.13 -1.67
C GLN A 35 29.57 -14.91 -0.83
N ALA A 36 30.56 -14.07 -0.55
CA ALA A 36 30.34 -12.83 0.20
C ALA A 36 29.64 -11.77 -0.67
N ILE A 37 28.48 -11.32 -0.21
CA ILE A 37 27.80 -10.13 -0.74
C ILE A 37 28.29 -8.93 0.05
N HIS A 38 28.79 -7.89 -0.60
CA HIS A 38 29.24 -6.67 0.05
C HIS A 38 28.07 -5.73 0.35
N THR A 39 27.18 -5.58 -0.60
CA THR A 39 25.94 -4.78 -0.43
C THR A 39 24.99 -5.06 -1.59
N ILE A 40 23.72 -4.80 -1.34
CA ILE A 40 22.68 -4.78 -2.39
C ILE A 40 21.98 -3.43 -2.36
N ALA A 41 22.02 -2.71 -3.49
CA ALA A 41 21.14 -1.57 -3.73
C ALA A 41 19.84 -2.11 -4.36
N LEU A 42 18.80 -2.26 -3.54
CA LEU A 42 17.55 -2.92 -3.90
C LEU A 42 16.45 -1.90 -4.19
N ASN A 43 15.70 -2.13 -5.25
CA ASN A 43 14.41 -1.51 -5.52
C ASN A 43 13.33 -2.59 -5.55
N CYS A 44 12.22 -2.32 -4.90
CA CYS A 44 11.04 -3.17 -4.88
C CYS A 44 9.83 -2.39 -5.41
N GLN A 45 9.24 -2.84 -6.51
CA GLN A 45 7.98 -2.34 -7.01
C GLN A 45 6.86 -3.21 -6.44
N ILE A 46 5.94 -2.61 -5.69
CA ILE A 46 4.80 -3.29 -5.07
C ILE A 46 3.54 -3.05 -5.90
N GLN A 47 2.96 -4.11 -6.41
CA GLN A 47 1.72 -4.11 -7.18
C GLN A 47 0.60 -4.80 -6.40
N ILE A 48 -0.59 -4.22 -6.42
CA ILE A 48 -1.82 -4.86 -5.91
C ILE A 48 -2.44 -5.65 -7.07
N GLU A 49 -2.55 -6.97 -6.91
CA GLU A 49 -3.14 -7.87 -7.90
C GLU A 49 -4.67 -7.92 -7.72
N VAL A 50 -5.36 -6.83 -8.05
CA VAL A 50 -6.81 -6.69 -7.83
C VAL A 50 -7.64 -7.79 -8.52
N THR A 51 -7.17 -8.34 -9.62
CA THR A 51 -7.83 -9.42 -10.36
C THR A 51 -7.76 -10.79 -9.66
N ARG A 52 -6.91 -10.93 -8.63
CA ARG A 52 -6.73 -12.16 -7.87
C ARG A 52 -7.55 -12.24 -6.58
N ARG A 53 -8.49 -11.34 -6.41
CA ARG A 53 -9.43 -11.30 -5.27
C ARG A 53 -10.87 -11.41 -5.77
N ARG A 54 -11.74 -12.00 -4.94
CA ARG A 54 -13.20 -11.94 -5.09
C ARG A 54 -13.73 -10.80 -4.22
N TYR A 55 -14.78 -10.15 -4.69
CA TYR A 55 -15.38 -8.98 -4.04
C TYR A 55 -16.83 -9.26 -3.69
N THR A 56 -17.26 -8.82 -2.52
CA THR A 56 -18.69 -8.79 -2.15
C THR A 56 -19.40 -7.66 -2.90
N SER A 57 -20.74 -7.69 -2.94
CA SER A 57 -21.53 -6.62 -3.58
C SER A 57 -21.29 -5.26 -2.91
N GLU A 58 -21.08 -5.25 -1.59
CA GLU A 58 -20.76 -4.04 -0.84
C GLU A 58 -19.36 -3.50 -1.21
N GLU A 59 -18.35 -4.34 -1.30
CA GLU A 59 -17.01 -3.94 -1.78
C GLU A 59 -17.07 -3.41 -3.22
N GLN A 60 -17.88 -4.04 -4.08
CA GLN A 60 -18.06 -3.60 -5.47
C GLN A 60 -18.65 -2.19 -5.54
N SER A 61 -19.68 -1.90 -4.75
CA SER A 61 -20.29 -0.57 -4.72
C SER A 61 -19.34 0.52 -4.25
N ARG A 62 -18.44 0.22 -3.32
CA ARG A 62 -17.40 1.15 -2.84
C ARG A 62 -16.28 1.42 -3.85
N MET A 63 -16.18 0.61 -4.89
CA MET A 63 -15.13 0.70 -5.93
C MET A 63 -15.63 1.20 -7.29
N LEU A 64 -16.87 1.65 -7.38
CA LEU A 64 -17.48 2.14 -8.63
C LEU A 64 -16.66 3.26 -9.28
N ASP A 65 -16.12 4.18 -8.49
CA ASP A 65 -15.33 5.31 -8.98
C ASP A 65 -13.90 4.90 -9.43
N LEU A 66 -13.42 3.72 -9.04
CA LEU A 66 -12.14 3.16 -9.47
C LEU A 66 -12.24 2.30 -10.74
N PHE A 67 -13.26 1.45 -10.80
CA PHE A 67 -13.35 0.39 -11.82
C PHE A 67 -14.64 0.43 -12.64
N GLY A 68 -15.57 1.31 -12.30
CA GLY A 68 -16.90 1.38 -12.92
C GLY A 68 -17.80 0.22 -12.49
N GLU A 69 -18.87 0.01 -13.26
CA GLU A 69 -19.87 -1.02 -12.98
C GLU A 69 -19.28 -2.44 -12.97
N PRO A 70 -19.68 -3.31 -12.02
CA PRO A 70 -19.12 -4.65 -11.85
C PRO A 70 -19.22 -5.55 -13.10
N GLU A 71 -20.24 -5.36 -13.93
CA GLU A 71 -20.44 -6.10 -15.18
C GLU A 71 -19.31 -5.86 -16.19
N ARG A 72 -18.60 -4.73 -16.06
CA ARG A 72 -17.50 -4.34 -16.94
C ARG A 72 -16.13 -4.71 -16.37
N TRP A 73 -16.05 -5.26 -15.16
CA TRP A 73 -14.78 -5.52 -14.48
C TRP A 73 -13.88 -6.50 -15.21
N SER A 74 -14.43 -7.41 -16.02
CA SER A 74 -13.61 -8.25 -16.91
C SER A 74 -12.68 -7.43 -17.83
N HIS A 75 -13.04 -6.17 -18.11
CA HIS A 75 -12.27 -5.27 -18.97
C HIS A 75 -11.62 -4.11 -18.22
N THR A 76 -12.21 -3.65 -17.13
CA THR A 76 -11.78 -2.44 -16.40
C THR A 76 -10.89 -2.74 -15.20
N LEU A 77 -11.01 -3.95 -14.59
CA LEU A 77 -10.19 -4.32 -13.46
C LEU A 77 -8.72 -4.49 -13.89
N ARG A 78 -7.83 -3.71 -13.32
CA ARG A 78 -6.39 -3.73 -13.59
C ARG A 78 -5.60 -3.78 -12.30
N ASN A 79 -4.46 -4.44 -12.32
CA ASN A 79 -3.53 -4.37 -11.20
C ASN A 79 -3.12 -2.91 -10.97
N LEU A 80 -3.00 -2.54 -9.71
CA LEU A 80 -2.61 -1.20 -9.30
C LEU A 80 -1.14 -1.19 -8.89
N LEU A 81 -0.39 -0.24 -9.40
CA LEU A 81 0.91 0.06 -8.81
C LEU A 81 0.64 0.73 -7.45
N TRP A 82 1.07 0.10 -6.36
CA TRP A 82 0.96 0.73 -5.05
C TRP A 82 2.11 1.71 -4.83
N THR A 83 3.36 1.20 -4.86
CA THR A 83 4.54 2.05 -4.62
C THR A 83 5.83 1.40 -5.11
N ASN A 84 6.90 2.19 -5.12
CA ASN A 84 8.27 1.73 -5.25
C ASN A 84 9.01 2.04 -3.96
N VAL A 85 9.73 1.05 -3.41
CA VAL A 85 10.51 1.17 -2.18
C VAL A 85 11.96 0.80 -2.48
N SER A 86 12.89 1.58 -1.97
CA SER A 86 14.32 1.28 -2.08
C SER A 86 14.87 0.89 -0.72
N ALA A 87 15.77 -0.08 -0.70
CA ALA A 87 16.49 -0.51 0.49
C ALA A 87 17.94 -0.80 0.15
N VAL A 88 18.83 -0.60 1.12
CA VAL A 88 20.22 -1.02 1.02
C VAL A 88 20.45 -2.12 2.03
N LEU A 89 20.85 -3.29 1.56
CA LEU A 89 21.26 -4.37 2.44
C LEU A 89 22.77 -4.27 2.68
N PRO A 90 23.18 -4.33 3.95
CA PRO A 90 24.61 -4.41 4.28
C PRO A 90 25.19 -5.76 3.82
N GLY A 91 26.50 -5.90 3.94
CA GLY A 91 27.20 -7.12 3.57
C GLY A 91 26.73 -8.35 4.36
N PHE A 92 26.67 -9.50 3.69
CA PHE A 92 26.27 -10.78 4.28
C PHE A 92 26.88 -11.96 3.51
N THR A 93 26.79 -13.14 4.12
CA THR A 93 27.05 -14.45 3.50
C THR A 93 25.85 -15.34 3.80
N GLY A 94 25.39 -16.07 2.80
CA GLY A 94 24.17 -16.91 2.89
C GLY A 94 22.87 -16.11 2.93
N ASN A 95 22.49 -15.56 4.09
CA ASN A 95 21.19 -14.92 4.30
C ASN A 95 21.31 -13.51 4.90
N ALA A 96 20.37 -12.63 4.55
CA ALA A 96 20.21 -11.32 5.14
C ALA A 96 18.73 -10.97 5.33
N GLN A 97 18.46 -9.95 6.14
CA GLN A 97 17.13 -9.37 6.31
C GLN A 97 17.17 -7.86 6.14
N ALA A 98 16.11 -7.32 5.59
CA ALA A 98 15.91 -5.88 5.45
C ALA A 98 14.43 -5.54 5.61
N ASP A 99 14.12 -4.34 6.08
CA ASP A 99 12.75 -3.85 6.15
C ASP A 99 12.39 -3.05 4.90
N LEU A 100 11.37 -3.48 4.19
CA LEU A 100 10.72 -2.63 3.18
C LEU A 100 9.65 -1.78 3.87
N ARG A 101 9.90 -0.48 3.98
CA ARG A 101 9.01 0.47 4.67
C ARG A 101 8.16 1.20 3.66
N VAL A 102 6.86 0.99 3.73
CA VAL A 102 5.86 1.55 2.81
C VAL A 102 5.10 2.66 3.52
N PRO A 103 5.29 3.94 3.15
CA PRO A 103 4.43 5.02 3.64
C PRO A 103 3.00 4.82 3.15
N CYS A 104 2.03 5.06 4.02
CA CYS A 104 0.61 4.79 3.77
C CYS A 104 -0.25 6.01 4.06
N THR A 105 0.24 7.23 3.79
CA THR A 105 -0.58 8.43 3.91
C THR A 105 -1.64 8.47 2.81
N PHE A 106 -2.80 9.06 3.09
CA PHE A 106 -3.94 9.08 2.15
C PHE A 106 -3.62 9.71 0.78
N ASP A 107 -2.73 10.68 0.76
CA ASP A 107 -2.32 11.43 -0.43
C ASP A 107 -1.20 10.74 -1.22
N PHE A 108 -0.55 9.73 -0.63
CA PHE A 108 0.60 9.06 -1.26
C PHE A 108 0.22 8.31 -2.54
N ASN A 109 -0.88 7.56 -2.50
CA ASN A 109 -1.46 6.91 -3.67
C ASN A 109 -2.98 6.79 -3.52
N VAL A 110 -3.71 7.77 -4.02
CA VAL A 110 -5.16 7.88 -3.88
C VAL A 110 -5.91 6.65 -4.41
N ALA A 111 -5.47 6.06 -5.52
CA ALA A 111 -6.15 4.89 -6.09
C ALA A 111 -5.96 3.65 -5.23
N ALA A 112 -4.73 3.39 -4.76
CA ALA A 112 -4.45 2.26 -3.87
C ALA A 112 -5.16 2.43 -2.52
N THR A 113 -5.13 3.63 -1.94
CA THR A 113 -5.83 3.95 -0.69
C THR A 113 -7.33 3.71 -0.81
N LYS A 114 -7.99 4.27 -1.83
CA LYS A 114 -9.42 4.03 -2.09
C LYS A 114 -9.74 2.55 -2.28
N TYR A 115 -8.89 1.82 -2.99
CA TYR A 115 -9.06 0.40 -3.17
C TYR A 115 -9.03 -0.34 -1.84
N ILE A 116 -8.02 -0.10 -1.00
CA ILE A 116 -7.84 -0.79 0.27
C ILE A 116 -8.97 -0.42 1.24
N ASP A 117 -9.35 0.85 1.33
CA ASP A 117 -10.44 1.33 2.19
C ASP A 117 -11.82 0.77 1.75
N GLY A 118 -11.99 0.50 0.45
CA GLY A 118 -13.19 -0.15 -0.08
C GLY A 118 -13.36 -1.61 0.34
N LEU A 119 -12.29 -2.28 0.80
CA LEU A 119 -12.33 -3.69 1.20
C LEU A 119 -12.94 -3.85 2.59
N ALA A 120 -13.85 -4.82 2.74
CA ALA A 120 -14.48 -5.11 4.03
C ALA A 120 -13.59 -5.94 4.96
N ASN A 121 -12.88 -6.94 4.43
CA ASN A 121 -12.02 -7.86 5.21
C ASN A 121 -11.12 -8.69 4.28
N GLY A 122 -10.50 -9.74 4.82
CA GLY A 122 -9.68 -10.71 4.08
C GLY A 122 -8.29 -10.17 3.77
N GLU A 123 -7.77 -10.49 2.59
CA GLU A 123 -6.37 -10.23 2.23
C GLU A 123 -6.25 -9.50 0.90
N ILE A 124 -5.22 -8.68 0.78
CA ILE A 124 -4.84 -7.94 -0.42
C ILE A 124 -3.71 -8.71 -1.11
N PRO A 125 -3.93 -9.29 -2.29
CA PRO A 125 -2.87 -9.96 -3.02
C PRO A 125 -1.85 -8.93 -3.54
N LEU A 126 -0.60 -9.09 -3.13
CA LEU A 126 0.53 -8.26 -3.56
C LEU A 126 1.49 -9.06 -4.42
N ASN A 127 2.03 -8.44 -5.44
CA ASN A 127 3.20 -8.91 -6.18
C ASN A 127 4.33 -7.88 -6.02
N MET A 128 5.46 -8.32 -5.48
CA MET A 128 6.64 -7.50 -5.23
C MET A 128 7.73 -7.88 -6.21
N LEU A 129 8.08 -6.96 -7.10
CA LEU A 129 9.07 -7.14 -8.15
C LEU A 129 10.38 -6.50 -7.71
N PHE A 130 11.44 -7.30 -7.68
CA PHE A 130 12.75 -6.85 -7.21
C PHE A 130 13.68 -6.55 -8.37
N SER A 131 14.40 -5.46 -8.23
CA SER A 131 15.44 -5.02 -9.16
C SER A 131 16.55 -4.30 -8.40
N GLY A 132 17.67 -4.07 -9.06
CA GLY A 132 18.77 -3.34 -8.42
C GLY A 132 20.13 -3.92 -8.77
N THR A 133 21.11 -3.63 -7.90
CA THR A 133 22.52 -3.97 -8.13
C THR A 133 23.09 -4.69 -6.92
N VAL A 134 23.80 -5.78 -7.18
CA VAL A 134 24.52 -6.57 -6.18
C VAL A 134 26.01 -6.33 -6.35
N PHE A 135 26.67 -6.01 -5.25
CA PHE A 135 28.14 -5.94 -5.14
C PHE A 135 28.62 -7.15 -4.35
N TYR A 136 29.46 -7.97 -4.94
CA TYR A 136 29.88 -9.25 -4.35
C TYR A 136 31.36 -9.55 -4.61
N ALA A 137 31.92 -10.49 -3.85
CA ALA A 137 33.27 -10.96 -4.04
C ALA A 137 33.29 -12.23 -4.91
N GLU A 138 34.26 -12.31 -5.81
CA GLU A 138 34.66 -13.56 -6.44
C GLU A 138 35.59 -14.37 -5.51
N PRO A 139 35.83 -15.67 -5.79
CA PRO A 139 36.73 -16.49 -4.97
C PRO A 139 38.17 -15.97 -4.81
N ASP A 140 38.64 -15.15 -5.75
CA ASP A 140 39.94 -14.47 -5.70
C ASP A 140 39.93 -13.18 -4.86
N GLY A 141 38.77 -12.82 -4.28
CA GLY A 141 38.54 -11.61 -3.50
C GLY A 141 38.25 -10.35 -4.33
N SER A 142 38.23 -10.44 -5.65
CA SER A 142 37.89 -9.29 -6.50
C SER A 142 36.46 -8.86 -6.37
N LEU A 143 36.22 -7.54 -6.29
CA LEU A 143 34.87 -6.97 -6.25
C LEU A 143 34.23 -7.04 -7.63
N GLN A 144 33.02 -7.58 -7.67
CA GLN A 144 32.17 -7.66 -8.85
C GLN A 144 30.84 -6.97 -8.65
N VAL A 145 30.22 -6.60 -9.75
CA VAL A 145 28.90 -5.93 -9.79
C VAL A 145 28.00 -6.64 -10.78
N ALA A 146 26.79 -6.97 -10.34
CA ALA A 146 25.79 -7.59 -11.20
C ALA A 146 24.40 -6.99 -10.96
N PRO A 147 23.54 -6.92 -11.98
CA PRO A 147 22.12 -6.60 -11.77
C PRO A 147 21.40 -7.77 -11.10
N ILE A 148 20.36 -7.48 -10.31
CA ILE A 148 19.39 -8.47 -9.87
C ILE A 148 18.62 -8.97 -11.10
N SER A 149 18.41 -10.28 -11.19
CA SER A 149 17.68 -10.86 -12.30
C SER A 149 16.25 -10.31 -12.40
N TRP A 150 15.79 -10.01 -13.58
CA TRP A 150 14.49 -9.39 -13.86
C TRP A 150 13.26 -10.23 -13.44
N ASN A 151 13.44 -11.53 -13.22
CA ASN A 151 12.38 -12.47 -12.83
C ASN A 151 12.25 -12.62 -11.31
N GLN A 152 12.93 -11.81 -10.52
CA GLN A 152 12.86 -11.89 -9.07
C GLN A 152 11.58 -11.23 -8.55
N GLU A 153 10.70 -12.05 -7.99
CA GLU A 153 9.44 -11.61 -7.41
C GLU A 153 9.13 -12.35 -6.10
N ALA A 154 8.34 -11.71 -5.24
CA ALA A 154 7.71 -12.36 -4.10
C ALA A 154 6.22 -12.02 -4.06
N LYS A 155 5.39 -13.02 -3.81
CA LYS A 155 3.96 -12.85 -3.61
C LYS A 155 3.65 -12.84 -2.13
N PHE A 156 2.83 -11.90 -1.72
CA PHE A 156 2.39 -11.78 -0.34
C PHE A 156 0.89 -11.46 -0.28
N ARG A 157 0.23 -11.91 0.77
CA ARG A 157 -1.17 -11.58 1.04
C ARG A 157 -1.23 -10.72 2.30
N LEU A 158 -1.38 -9.41 2.10
CA LEU A 158 -1.49 -8.45 3.20
C LEU A 158 -2.89 -8.53 3.81
N PRO A 159 -3.05 -8.86 5.10
CA PRO A 159 -4.33 -8.80 5.76
C PRO A 159 -4.88 -7.37 5.77
N VAL A 160 -6.14 -7.19 5.36
CA VAL A 160 -6.82 -5.86 5.39
C VAL A 160 -6.80 -5.27 6.79
N GLN A 161 -6.83 -6.14 7.81
CA GLN A 161 -6.79 -5.73 9.21
C GLN A 161 -5.54 -4.91 9.57
N VAL A 162 -4.36 -5.26 9.03
CA VAL A 162 -3.11 -4.50 9.27
C VAL A 162 -3.24 -3.05 8.80
N TRP A 163 -3.87 -2.84 7.64
CA TRP A 163 -4.17 -1.50 7.14
C TRP A 163 -5.13 -0.75 8.04
N ARG A 164 -6.24 -1.39 8.43
CA ARG A 164 -7.27 -0.76 9.27
C ARG A 164 -6.75 -0.35 10.65
N GLU A 165 -6.06 -1.25 11.33
CA GLU A 165 -5.46 -0.97 12.63
C GLU A 165 -4.46 0.19 12.56
N MET A 166 -3.66 0.24 11.50
CA MET A 166 -2.76 1.35 11.26
C MET A 166 -3.52 2.66 11.04
N MET A 167 -4.52 2.67 10.15
CA MET A 167 -5.29 3.87 9.85
C MET A 167 -6.07 4.37 11.07
N GLU A 168 -6.69 3.47 11.85
CA GLU A 168 -7.37 3.84 13.09
C GLU A 168 -6.41 4.41 14.14
N THR A 169 -5.18 3.92 14.19
CA THR A 169 -4.15 4.44 15.10
C THR A 169 -3.74 5.86 14.76
N TYR A 170 -3.57 6.18 13.47
CA TYR A 170 -3.09 7.49 13.03
C TYR A 170 -4.23 8.50 12.77
N TYR A 171 -5.40 8.03 12.38
CA TYR A 171 -6.56 8.84 12.00
C TYR A 171 -7.85 8.30 12.63
N PRO A 172 -7.92 8.26 14.00
CA PRO A 172 -9.05 7.67 14.70
C PRO A 172 -10.36 8.39 14.33
N ASN A 173 -11.38 7.61 13.98
CA ASN A 173 -12.70 8.12 13.57
C ASN A 173 -12.65 9.16 12.44
N GLY A 174 -11.60 9.13 11.62
CA GLY A 174 -11.39 10.08 10.54
C GLY A 174 -11.62 9.50 9.17
N ALA A 175 -12.01 10.35 8.21
CA ALA A 175 -12.00 10.08 6.80
C ALA A 175 -11.26 11.19 6.06
N TRP A 176 -10.67 10.87 4.92
CA TRP A 176 -9.95 11.83 4.10
C TRP A 176 -10.72 12.11 2.80
N LEU A 177 -10.86 13.39 2.47
CA LEU A 177 -11.56 13.84 1.27
C LEU A 177 -10.68 14.76 0.44
N HIS A 178 -10.44 14.38 -0.82
CA HIS A 178 -9.79 15.24 -1.80
C HIS A 178 -10.84 15.94 -2.67
N VAL A 179 -10.89 17.27 -2.59
CA VAL A 179 -11.77 18.10 -3.39
C VAL A 179 -10.98 19.06 -4.31
N ARG A 180 -11.54 19.43 -5.43
CA ARG A 180 -10.94 20.43 -6.31
C ARG A 180 -10.84 21.78 -5.60
N ARG A 181 -9.83 22.55 -5.93
CA ARG A 181 -9.55 23.85 -5.33
C ARG A 181 -10.73 24.82 -5.40
N ASP A 182 -11.39 24.89 -6.56
CA ASP A 182 -12.54 25.77 -6.77
C ASP A 182 -13.74 25.42 -5.88
N VAL A 183 -13.97 24.11 -5.65
CA VAL A 183 -15.00 23.61 -4.73
C VAL A 183 -14.63 23.94 -3.28
N PHE A 184 -13.37 23.70 -2.90
CA PHE A 184 -12.87 24.03 -1.58
C PHE A 184 -13.03 25.53 -1.27
N ASP A 185 -12.62 26.42 -2.21
CA ASP A 185 -12.72 27.88 -2.02
C ASP A 185 -14.18 28.35 -1.89
N ARG A 186 -15.12 27.67 -2.55
CA ARG A 186 -16.56 27.93 -2.39
C ARG A 186 -17.07 27.49 -1.02
N LEU A 187 -16.69 26.30 -0.59
CA LEU A 187 -17.07 25.74 0.71
C LEU A 187 -16.46 26.58 1.85
N TYR A 188 -15.19 26.99 1.70
CA TYR A 188 -14.54 27.89 2.66
C TYR A 188 -15.29 29.20 2.83
N ARG A 189 -15.65 29.86 1.71
CA ARG A 189 -16.45 31.11 1.74
C ARG A 189 -17.83 30.90 2.36
N TYR A 190 -18.47 29.77 2.09
CA TYR A 190 -19.74 29.41 2.72
C TYR A 190 -19.60 29.30 4.24
N LYS A 191 -18.62 28.53 4.70
CA LYS A 191 -18.29 28.34 6.12
C LYS A 191 -18.06 29.70 6.83
N MET A 192 -17.23 30.56 6.23
CA MET A 192 -16.92 31.88 6.79
C MET A 192 -18.13 32.81 6.87
N ARG A 193 -18.95 32.88 5.80
CA ARG A 193 -20.14 33.73 5.75
C ARG A 193 -21.21 33.31 6.79
N ARG A 194 -21.28 32.05 7.11
CA ARG A 194 -22.24 31.49 8.06
C ARG A 194 -21.71 31.44 9.50
N GLY A 195 -20.45 31.76 9.71
CA GLY A 195 -19.81 31.68 11.03
C GLY A 195 -19.73 30.27 11.59
N ILE A 196 -19.66 29.26 10.69
CA ILE A 196 -19.60 27.86 11.10
C ILE A 196 -18.18 27.52 11.58
N PRO A 197 -18.01 26.99 12.82
CA PRO A 197 -16.68 26.82 13.41
C PRO A 197 -15.88 25.66 12.82
N THR A 198 -16.52 24.54 12.45
CA THR A 198 -15.84 23.32 11.98
C THR A 198 -16.18 22.97 10.53
N TRP A 199 -15.36 22.11 9.91
CA TRP A 199 -15.60 21.61 8.57
C TRP A 199 -16.74 20.61 8.54
N GLU A 200 -16.83 19.75 9.56
CA GLU A 200 -17.89 18.76 9.74
C GLU A 200 -19.25 19.45 9.73
N GLN A 201 -19.43 20.46 10.55
CA GLN A 201 -20.68 21.23 10.59
C GLN A 201 -20.99 21.94 9.27
N ALA A 202 -19.94 22.40 8.55
CA ALA A 202 -20.16 23.00 7.23
C ALA A 202 -20.60 21.98 6.20
N LEU A 203 -20.07 20.77 6.23
CA LEU A 203 -20.47 19.67 5.37
C LEU A 203 -21.86 19.17 5.72
N GLU A 204 -22.15 18.93 6.99
CA GLU A 204 -23.48 18.54 7.49
C GLU A 204 -24.57 19.55 7.06
N SER A 205 -24.25 20.85 7.09
CA SER A 205 -25.22 21.90 6.73
C SER A 205 -25.61 21.93 5.25
N VAL A 206 -24.84 21.25 4.37
CA VAL A 206 -25.12 21.18 2.92
C VAL A 206 -25.54 19.77 2.48
N LEU A 207 -25.46 18.79 3.35
CA LEU A 207 -26.00 17.46 3.11
C LEU A 207 -27.52 17.45 3.32
N PRO A 208 -28.28 16.68 2.51
CA PRO A 208 -29.71 16.46 2.80
C PRO A 208 -29.82 15.78 4.16
N LEU A 209 -30.86 16.11 4.91
CA LEU A 209 -31.23 15.36 6.11
C LEU A 209 -31.53 13.93 5.68
N GLU A 210 -30.83 12.95 6.22
CA GLU A 210 -31.19 11.56 6.04
C GLU A 210 -32.61 11.37 6.61
N GLU A 211 -33.54 10.89 5.78
CA GLU A 211 -34.80 10.37 6.26
C GLU A 211 -34.45 9.18 7.14
N VAL A 212 -34.60 9.33 8.44
CA VAL A 212 -34.50 8.23 9.40
C VAL A 212 -35.60 7.27 9.01
N GLU A 213 -35.27 6.16 8.32
CA GLU A 213 -36.18 5.04 8.17
C GLU A 213 -36.47 4.55 9.59
N GLU A 214 -37.60 5.01 10.15
CA GLU A 214 -38.23 4.42 11.32
C GLU A 214 -38.56 2.97 10.97
N THR A 215 -37.70 2.05 11.39
CA THR A 215 -38.01 0.64 11.40
C THR A 215 -39.16 0.45 12.38
N VAL A 216 -40.38 0.56 11.88
CA VAL A 216 -41.60 0.16 12.60
C VAL A 216 -41.45 -1.33 12.83
N GLN A 217 -41.05 -1.71 14.02
CA GLN A 217 -41.22 -3.07 14.53
C GLN A 217 -42.72 -3.28 14.71
N SER A 218 -43.29 -4.14 13.89
CA SER A 218 -44.57 -4.78 14.08
C SER A 218 -44.37 -6.26 14.30
#